data_3341cda73d4ce19927b5c70c28672d32
#
_entry.id   3341cda73d4ce19927b5c70c28672d32
#
_cell.length_a   1.000
_cell.length_b   1.000
_cell.length_c   1.000
_cell.angle_alpha   90.00
_cell.angle_beta   90.00
_cell.angle_gamma   90.00
#
_symmetry.space_group_name_H-M   'P 1'
#
loop_
_entity.id
_entity.type
_entity.pdbx_description
1 polymer ?
#
loop_
_entity_poly.entity_id
_entity_poly.type
_entity_poly.pdbx_seq_one_letter_code
_entity_poly.pdbx_strand_id
1 'polypeptide(L)'
;MTALTLLVLSSLMLAACSGQAEQTNEKTRTITHEAGKTKVPEHPKKVVALEYSFVDALDELGITPVGIAQENKTDVSGLLGKDIAFTEVGTRQQPNLEVISSLQPDLIIGDFNRHKGIYKQLQEIAPTIILKSRNATYEENIDSFKTIAEAVGKTKQMDDRLALHEERLNAAKKKVDPNDDRKVMVGVFRADSLTAHGETSFDGELLEKIGIENAVTKTAEPTVTITLEQMVKWDPDVIFMAEADPKLLKEWKNNPLWNQITAVKNGEVYEVNRDLWTRYRGLDAAEQIVDEAIQLLQQK
;
A
#
# COMPACT_ATOMS: atom_id res chain seq x y z
N MET A 1 -71.15 15.77 -67.71
CA MET A 1 -69.67 15.69 -67.93
C MET A 1 -69.02 16.14 -66.67
N THR A 2 -68.71 15.23 -65.74
CA THR A 2 -68.22 15.50 -64.40
C THR A 2 -66.82 14.85 -64.30
N ALA A 3 -65.81 15.69 -64.13
CA ALA A 3 -64.41 15.24 -63.97
C ALA A 3 -64.17 14.90 -62.48
N LEU A 4 -63.72 13.67 -62.24
CA LEU A 4 -63.38 13.13 -60.94
C LEU A 4 -61.88 13.36 -60.67
N THR A 5 -61.56 14.25 -59.77
CA THR A 5 -60.18 14.54 -59.37
C THR A 5 -59.74 13.59 -58.28
N LEU A 6 -58.75 12.73 -58.53
CA LEU A 6 -58.17 11.80 -57.56
C LEU A 6 -57.08 12.51 -56.73
N LEU A 7 -57.28 12.62 -55.43
CA LEU A 7 -56.31 13.18 -54.50
C LEU A 7 -55.46 12.03 -53.96
N VAL A 8 -54.18 11.98 -54.32
CA VAL A 8 -53.20 11.01 -53.79
C VAL A 8 -52.58 11.60 -52.51
N LEU A 9 -52.90 11.02 -51.36
CA LEU A 9 -52.33 11.37 -50.08
C LEU A 9 -51.02 10.60 -49.92
N SER A 10 -49.88 11.31 -50.07
CA SER A 10 -48.56 10.78 -49.80
C SER A 10 -48.26 10.84 -48.29
N SER A 11 -48.33 9.69 -47.62
CA SER A 11 -47.92 9.57 -46.23
C SER A 11 -46.38 9.41 -46.11
N LEU A 12 -45.70 10.47 -45.70
CA LEU A 12 -44.31 10.41 -45.27
C LEU A 12 -44.22 9.63 -43.95
N MET A 13 -43.69 8.44 -43.97
CA MET A 13 -43.23 7.74 -42.77
C MET A 13 -41.89 8.35 -42.34
N LEU A 14 -41.89 9.14 -41.25
CA LEU A 14 -40.70 9.46 -40.49
C LEU A 14 -40.27 8.20 -39.75
N ALA A 15 -39.24 7.51 -40.25
CA ALA A 15 -38.50 6.51 -39.48
C ALA A 15 -37.68 7.27 -38.41
N ALA A 16 -38.21 7.38 -37.23
CA ALA A 16 -37.41 7.78 -36.06
C ALA A 16 -36.46 6.65 -35.73
N CYS A 17 -35.20 6.79 -36.16
CA CYS A 17 -34.08 5.99 -35.61
C CYS A 17 -33.92 6.38 -34.15
N SER A 18 -34.63 5.71 -33.25
CA SER A 18 -34.27 5.67 -31.83
C SER A 18 -32.99 4.87 -31.75
N GLY A 19 -31.84 5.57 -31.69
CA GLY A 19 -30.59 4.97 -31.29
C GLY A 19 -30.77 4.46 -29.86
N GLN A 20 -31.14 3.19 -29.71
CA GLN A 20 -30.91 2.45 -28.48
C GLN A 20 -29.39 2.43 -28.31
N ALA A 21 -28.90 3.26 -27.36
CA ALA A 21 -27.61 3.02 -26.80
C ALA A 21 -27.63 1.56 -26.31
N GLU A 22 -26.88 0.68 -26.93
CA GLU A 22 -26.58 -0.63 -26.38
C GLU A 22 -26.03 -0.38 -24.99
N GLN A 23 -26.87 -0.58 -23.97
CA GLN A 23 -26.37 -0.81 -22.63
C GLN A 23 -25.56 -2.10 -22.72
N THR A 24 -24.25 -1.98 -22.90
CA THR A 24 -23.33 -3.06 -22.67
C THR A 24 -23.55 -3.45 -21.23
N ASN A 25 -24.20 -4.59 -21.04
CA ASN A 25 -24.47 -5.17 -19.71
C ASN A 25 -23.13 -5.69 -19.20
N GLU A 26 -22.24 -4.74 -18.83
CA GLU A 26 -20.91 -5.06 -18.36
C GLU A 26 -21.09 -5.83 -17.05
N LYS A 27 -20.62 -7.08 -17.07
CA LYS A 27 -20.72 -7.93 -15.89
C LYS A 27 -19.94 -7.31 -14.77
N THR A 28 -20.54 -7.28 -13.59
CA THR A 28 -19.96 -6.70 -12.37
C THR A 28 -19.91 -7.74 -11.26
N ARG A 29 -18.96 -7.57 -10.35
CA ARG A 29 -18.89 -8.27 -9.07
C ARG A 29 -19.05 -7.30 -7.92
N THR A 30 -19.52 -7.78 -6.77
CA THR A 30 -19.65 -6.94 -5.57
C THR A 30 -18.49 -7.24 -4.64
N ILE A 31 -17.69 -6.22 -4.36
CA ILE A 31 -16.55 -6.29 -3.45
C ILE A 31 -16.94 -5.71 -2.09
N THR A 32 -16.68 -6.45 -1.02
CA THR A 32 -16.78 -5.96 0.36
C THR A 32 -15.43 -5.37 0.77
N HIS A 33 -15.46 -4.18 1.37
CA HIS A 33 -14.26 -3.43 1.76
C HIS A 33 -14.55 -2.55 3.01
N GLU A 34 -13.57 -1.84 3.52
CA GLU A 34 -13.64 -1.09 4.78
C GLU A 34 -14.74 0.00 4.82
N ALA A 35 -15.15 0.54 3.68
CA ALA A 35 -16.21 1.53 3.59
C ALA A 35 -17.58 0.95 3.15
N GLY A 36 -17.71 -0.38 3.05
CA GLY A 36 -18.96 -1.05 2.69
C GLY A 36 -18.84 -2.01 1.52
N LYS A 37 -19.71 -1.87 0.50
CA LYS A 37 -19.73 -2.74 -0.69
C LYS A 37 -19.80 -1.89 -1.94
N THR A 38 -18.99 -2.24 -2.94
CA THR A 38 -18.95 -1.58 -4.24
C THR A 38 -19.11 -2.60 -5.36
N LYS A 39 -19.94 -2.28 -6.36
CA LYS A 39 -19.99 -3.03 -7.62
C LYS A 39 -18.86 -2.55 -8.53
N VAL A 40 -17.99 -3.46 -8.94
CA VAL A 40 -16.86 -3.17 -9.83
C VAL A 40 -17.01 -3.99 -11.11
N PRO A 41 -16.47 -3.56 -12.27
CA PRO A 41 -16.42 -4.38 -13.47
C PRO A 41 -15.72 -5.72 -13.20
N GLU A 42 -16.11 -6.80 -13.88
CA GLU A 42 -15.42 -8.10 -13.71
C GLU A 42 -13.93 -8.05 -14.11
N HIS A 43 -13.59 -7.19 -15.05
CA HIS A 43 -12.24 -7.01 -15.56
C HIS A 43 -11.91 -5.51 -15.71
N PRO A 44 -11.65 -4.78 -14.62
CA PRO A 44 -11.28 -3.38 -14.70
C PRO A 44 -9.96 -3.22 -15.48
N LYS A 45 -9.91 -2.21 -16.36
CA LYS A 45 -8.78 -1.96 -17.27
C LYS A 45 -8.00 -0.70 -16.92
N LYS A 46 -8.69 0.27 -16.32
CA LYS A 46 -8.13 1.57 -15.94
C LYS A 46 -8.18 1.70 -14.42
N VAL A 47 -7.22 1.11 -13.76
CA VAL A 47 -7.15 1.13 -12.29
C VAL A 47 -6.32 2.32 -11.82
N VAL A 48 -6.82 3.07 -10.84
CA VAL A 48 -6.07 4.08 -10.10
C VAL A 48 -5.73 3.54 -8.72
N ALA A 49 -4.46 3.58 -8.34
CA ALA A 49 -3.96 3.11 -7.04
C ALA A 49 -3.45 4.29 -6.20
N LEU A 50 -3.99 4.47 -4.99
CA LEU A 50 -3.67 5.59 -4.12
C LEU A 50 -2.69 5.22 -2.97
N GLU A 51 -2.12 4.02 -2.98
CA GLU A 51 -1.08 3.56 -2.05
C GLU A 51 -0.08 2.63 -2.76
N TYR A 52 1.17 2.64 -2.29
CA TYR A 52 2.24 1.84 -2.90
C TYR A 52 2.01 0.34 -2.78
N SER A 53 1.50 -0.14 -1.63
CA SER A 53 1.15 -1.55 -1.46
C SER A 53 0.09 -2.04 -2.46
N PHE A 54 -0.81 -1.15 -2.88
CA PHE A 54 -1.81 -1.48 -3.89
C PHE A 54 -1.22 -1.51 -5.31
N VAL A 55 -0.19 -0.66 -5.56
CA VAL A 55 0.59 -0.72 -6.80
C VAL A 55 1.34 -2.04 -6.90
N ASP A 56 2.02 -2.46 -5.82
CA ASP A 56 2.71 -3.74 -5.72
C ASP A 56 1.75 -4.92 -5.96
N ALA A 57 0.61 -4.94 -5.27
CA ALA A 57 -0.40 -5.99 -5.45
C ALA A 57 -0.93 -6.08 -6.88
N LEU A 58 -1.14 -4.94 -7.56
CA LEU A 58 -1.57 -4.90 -8.96
C LEU A 58 -0.47 -5.38 -9.90
N ASP A 59 0.78 -5.02 -9.62
CA ASP A 59 1.93 -5.46 -10.41
C ASP A 59 2.14 -6.98 -10.33
N GLU A 60 2.01 -7.57 -9.15
CA GLU A 60 2.01 -9.03 -8.95
C GLU A 60 0.90 -9.74 -9.76
N LEU A 61 -0.17 -9.02 -10.05
CA LEU A 61 -1.27 -9.49 -10.89
C LEU A 61 -1.09 -9.14 -12.38
N GLY A 62 0.05 -8.53 -12.77
CA GLY A 62 0.33 -8.11 -14.13
C GLY A 62 -0.59 -6.97 -14.60
N ILE A 63 -0.99 -6.08 -13.70
CA ILE A 63 -1.82 -4.91 -13.98
C ILE A 63 -1.02 -3.65 -13.67
N THR A 64 -0.78 -2.82 -14.69
CA THR A 64 -0.18 -1.50 -14.51
C THR A 64 -1.29 -0.48 -14.26
N PRO A 65 -1.31 0.22 -13.10
CA PRO A 65 -2.26 1.30 -12.85
C PRO A 65 -2.09 2.44 -13.86
N VAL A 66 -3.20 3.02 -14.33
CA VAL A 66 -3.16 4.21 -15.20
C VAL A 66 -2.85 5.48 -14.42
N GLY A 67 -3.11 5.48 -13.11
CA GLY A 67 -2.82 6.58 -12.21
C GLY A 67 -2.32 6.08 -10.86
N ILE A 68 -1.27 6.73 -10.34
CA ILE A 68 -0.65 6.40 -9.06
C ILE A 68 -0.49 7.66 -8.24
N ALA A 69 -0.89 7.61 -6.96
CA ALA A 69 -0.57 8.67 -6.00
C ALA A 69 0.82 8.41 -5.40
N GLN A 70 1.72 9.40 -5.50
CA GLN A 70 3.09 9.27 -4.97
C GLN A 70 3.59 10.59 -4.38
N GLU A 71 4.56 10.51 -3.48
CA GLU A 71 5.29 11.68 -3.00
C GLU A 71 6.45 12.02 -3.95
N ASN A 72 6.75 13.31 -4.10
CA ASN A 72 7.73 13.87 -5.05
C ASN A 72 9.17 13.28 -4.97
N LYS A 73 9.46 12.46 -3.98
CA LYS A 73 10.79 11.86 -3.75
C LYS A 73 10.77 10.33 -3.72
N THR A 74 9.61 9.72 -3.90
CA THR A 74 9.49 8.26 -3.90
C THR A 74 9.45 7.77 -5.33
N ASP A 75 10.34 6.86 -5.64
CA ASP A 75 10.44 6.26 -6.96
C ASP A 75 9.62 4.96 -7.00
N VAL A 76 8.50 4.99 -7.72
CA VAL A 76 7.66 3.81 -7.94
C VAL A 76 8.40 2.75 -8.78
N SER A 77 9.28 3.18 -9.70
CA SER A 77 10.12 2.26 -10.47
C SER A 77 11.09 1.48 -9.56
N GLY A 78 11.61 2.16 -8.52
CA GLY A 78 12.43 1.52 -7.48
C GLY A 78 11.65 0.50 -6.65
N LEU A 79 10.36 0.76 -6.36
CA LEU A 79 9.48 -0.22 -5.73
C LEU A 79 9.32 -1.49 -6.57
N LEU A 80 9.06 -1.32 -7.86
CA LEU A 80 8.72 -2.41 -8.77
C LEU A 80 9.95 -3.06 -9.42
N GLY A 81 11.15 -2.48 -9.25
CA GLY A 81 12.37 -2.92 -9.95
C GLY A 81 12.31 -2.76 -11.47
N LYS A 82 11.35 -1.97 -11.99
CA LYS A 82 11.13 -1.71 -13.42
C LYS A 82 10.41 -0.40 -13.67
N ASP A 83 10.64 0.21 -14.81
CA ASP A 83 9.90 1.38 -15.27
C ASP A 83 8.50 1.01 -15.73
N ILE A 84 7.51 1.80 -15.30
CA ILE A 84 6.12 1.70 -15.74
C ILE A 84 5.60 3.07 -16.21
N ALA A 85 4.68 3.05 -17.18
CA ALA A 85 4.01 4.26 -17.62
C ALA A 85 2.71 4.48 -16.83
N PHE A 86 2.60 5.61 -16.14
CA PHE A 86 1.41 6.01 -15.39
C PHE A 86 1.28 7.53 -15.33
N THR A 87 0.13 8.02 -14.90
CA THR A 87 -0.07 9.44 -14.57
C THR A 87 0.03 9.62 -13.06
N GLU A 88 0.84 10.57 -12.61
CA GLU A 88 0.85 10.97 -11.20
C GLU A 88 -0.46 11.68 -10.84
N VAL A 89 -1.18 11.16 -9.85
CA VAL A 89 -2.49 11.69 -9.43
C VAL A 89 -2.43 12.41 -8.08
N GLY A 90 -1.33 13.11 -7.83
CA GLY A 90 -1.08 13.82 -6.57
C GLY A 90 -0.43 12.94 -5.51
N THR A 91 -0.38 13.43 -4.27
CA THR A 91 0.23 12.67 -3.18
C THR A 91 -0.75 11.66 -2.58
N ARG A 92 -0.21 10.62 -1.91
CA ARG A 92 -1.04 9.65 -1.18
C ARG A 92 -1.90 10.31 -0.09
N GLN A 93 -1.46 11.43 0.48
CA GLN A 93 -2.25 12.17 1.48
C GLN A 93 -3.30 13.09 0.83
N GLN A 94 -3.00 13.63 -0.35
CA GLN A 94 -3.84 14.57 -1.08
C GLN A 94 -3.87 14.21 -2.56
N PRO A 95 -4.66 13.18 -2.96
CA PRO A 95 -4.83 12.84 -4.37
C PRO A 95 -5.58 13.96 -5.10
N ASN A 96 -5.21 14.19 -6.35
CA ASN A 96 -5.85 15.20 -7.21
C ASN A 96 -7.04 14.56 -7.93
N LEU A 97 -8.25 14.88 -7.46
CA LEU A 97 -9.50 14.32 -7.98
C LEU A 97 -9.77 14.71 -9.43
N GLU A 98 -9.33 15.90 -9.88
CA GLU A 98 -9.49 16.34 -11.28
C GLU A 98 -8.63 15.50 -12.22
N VAL A 99 -7.37 15.26 -11.84
CA VAL A 99 -6.47 14.38 -12.60
C VAL A 99 -7.02 12.96 -12.64
N ILE A 100 -7.46 12.41 -11.49
CA ILE A 100 -8.09 11.08 -11.44
C ILE A 100 -9.29 11.02 -12.39
N SER A 101 -10.19 12.00 -12.33
CA SER A 101 -11.37 12.06 -13.20
C SER A 101 -11.02 12.11 -14.69
N SER A 102 -9.95 12.84 -15.06
CA SER A 102 -9.51 12.95 -16.45
C SER A 102 -9.01 11.63 -17.05
N LEU A 103 -8.54 10.71 -16.20
CA LEU A 103 -8.13 9.36 -16.61
C LEU A 103 -9.30 8.44 -16.95
N GLN A 104 -10.52 8.82 -16.52
CA GLN A 104 -11.73 8.00 -16.67
C GLN A 104 -11.50 6.56 -16.17
N PRO A 105 -11.13 6.38 -14.89
CA PRO A 105 -10.88 5.05 -14.35
C PRO A 105 -12.17 4.24 -14.26
N ASP A 106 -12.03 2.93 -14.26
CA ASP A 106 -13.12 1.98 -14.02
C ASP A 106 -13.01 1.31 -12.63
N LEU A 107 -11.90 1.55 -11.92
CA LEU A 107 -11.70 1.19 -10.53
C LEU A 107 -10.72 2.16 -9.85
N ILE A 108 -11.05 2.61 -8.64
CA ILE A 108 -10.15 3.35 -7.75
C ILE A 108 -9.94 2.52 -6.48
N ILE A 109 -8.68 2.39 -6.07
CA ILE A 109 -8.28 1.68 -4.83
C ILE A 109 -7.66 2.68 -3.88
N GLY A 110 -8.34 2.97 -2.77
CA GLY A 110 -7.93 3.94 -1.76
C GLY A 110 -7.63 3.30 -0.40
N ASP A 111 -6.82 3.99 0.40
CA ASP A 111 -6.47 3.59 1.77
C ASP A 111 -7.50 4.12 2.78
N PHE A 112 -7.88 3.27 3.74
CA PHE A 112 -8.88 3.62 4.75
C PHE A 112 -8.45 4.82 5.59
N ASN A 113 -7.22 4.84 6.09
CA ASN A 113 -6.76 5.88 6.99
C ASN A 113 -6.57 7.24 6.30
N ARG A 114 -6.28 7.24 4.99
CA ARG A 114 -6.07 8.47 4.20
C ARG A 114 -7.34 8.94 3.48
N HIS A 115 -8.11 8.02 2.90
CA HIS A 115 -9.08 8.36 1.88
C HIS A 115 -10.55 8.16 2.30
N LYS A 116 -10.83 7.61 3.50
CA LYS A 116 -12.22 7.48 3.99
C LYS A 116 -12.97 8.82 4.01
N GLY A 117 -12.27 9.93 4.26
CA GLY A 117 -12.88 11.27 4.29
C GLY A 117 -13.31 11.80 2.93
N ILE A 118 -12.71 11.32 1.85
CA ILE A 118 -13.00 11.71 0.46
C ILE A 118 -13.65 10.56 -0.34
N TYR A 119 -14.05 9.48 0.33
CA TYR A 119 -14.60 8.28 -0.33
C TYR A 119 -15.79 8.60 -1.25
N LYS A 120 -16.73 9.44 -0.80
CA LYS A 120 -17.89 9.85 -1.62
C LYS A 120 -17.46 10.57 -2.90
N GLN A 121 -16.47 11.45 -2.82
CA GLN A 121 -15.96 12.18 -3.98
C GLN A 121 -15.25 11.24 -4.97
N LEU A 122 -14.53 10.24 -4.46
CA LEU A 122 -13.94 9.20 -5.31
C LEU A 122 -15.02 8.36 -6.01
N GLN A 123 -16.11 8.02 -5.31
CA GLN A 123 -17.24 7.27 -5.88
C GLN A 123 -17.99 8.06 -6.96
N GLU A 124 -17.98 9.39 -6.93
CA GLU A 124 -18.55 10.23 -7.99
C GLU A 124 -17.73 10.14 -9.29
N ILE A 125 -16.47 9.73 -9.20
CA ILE A 125 -15.58 9.55 -10.37
C ILE A 125 -15.70 8.14 -10.93
N ALA A 126 -15.56 7.10 -10.08
CA ALA A 126 -15.59 5.69 -10.49
C ALA A 126 -15.90 4.76 -9.32
N PRO A 127 -16.26 3.48 -9.57
CA PRO A 127 -16.29 2.45 -8.55
C PRO A 127 -15.03 2.47 -7.70
N THR A 128 -15.20 2.62 -6.38
CA THR A 128 -14.08 2.81 -5.43
C THR A 128 -14.15 1.78 -4.32
N ILE A 129 -13.04 1.10 -4.05
CA ILE A 129 -12.85 0.25 -2.88
C ILE A 129 -11.85 0.90 -1.92
N ILE A 130 -12.10 0.79 -0.63
CA ILE A 130 -11.25 1.34 0.44
C ILE A 130 -10.70 0.17 1.25
N LEU A 131 -9.38 0.06 1.31
CA LEU A 131 -8.66 -1.05 1.91
C LEU A 131 -7.67 -0.54 2.97
N LYS A 132 -7.15 -1.42 3.80
CA LYS A 132 -6.14 -1.08 4.79
C LYS A 132 -4.74 -1.15 4.17
N SER A 133 -3.90 -0.14 4.45
CA SER A 133 -2.48 -0.14 4.15
C SER A 133 -1.71 0.68 5.19
N ARG A 134 -1.97 1.99 5.30
CA ARG A 134 -1.31 2.83 6.30
C ARG A 134 -1.78 2.44 7.71
N ASN A 135 -0.84 2.28 8.64
CA ASN A 135 -1.11 1.85 10.02
C ASN A 135 -1.92 0.54 10.07
N ALA A 136 -1.70 -0.32 9.11
CA ALA A 136 -2.22 -1.67 9.07
C ALA A 136 -1.14 -2.66 9.49
N THR A 137 -1.55 -3.80 10.01
CA THR A 137 -0.65 -4.91 10.28
C THR A 137 -0.19 -5.56 8.98
N TYR A 138 0.77 -6.46 9.04
CA TYR A 138 1.17 -7.26 7.88
C TYR A 138 -0.01 -8.09 7.35
N GLU A 139 -0.73 -8.79 8.22
CA GLU A 139 -1.87 -9.63 7.80
C GLU A 139 -3.02 -8.81 7.20
N GLU A 140 -3.31 -7.61 7.71
CA GLU A 140 -4.31 -6.70 7.12
C GLU A 140 -3.91 -6.21 5.71
N ASN A 141 -2.61 -6.05 5.44
CA ASN A 141 -2.13 -5.77 4.08
C ASN A 141 -2.32 -6.99 3.16
N ILE A 142 -2.04 -8.20 3.64
CA ILE A 142 -2.28 -9.45 2.89
C ILE A 142 -3.78 -9.59 2.54
N ASP A 143 -4.69 -9.29 3.46
CA ASP A 143 -6.13 -9.32 3.19
C ASP A 143 -6.55 -8.26 2.16
N SER A 144 -5.89 -7.10 2.17
CA SER A 144 -6.08 -6.07 1.13
C SER A 144 -5.64 -6.57 -0.25
N PHE A 145 -4.55 -7.33 -0.36
CA PHE A 145 -4.08 -7.92 -1.62
C PHE A 145 -5.05 -8.97 -2.17
N LYS A 146 -5.61 -9.82 -1.30
CA LYS A 146 -6.67 -10.77 -1.67
C LYS A 146 -7.90 -10.04 -2.21
N THR A 147 -8.31 -8.94 -1.54
CA THR A 147 -9.45 -8.13 -1.95
C THR A 147 -9.20 -7.42 -3.29
N ILE A 148 -7.97 -6.92 -3.54
CA ILE A 148 -7.58 -6.37 -4.84
C ILE A 148 -7.69 -7.45 -5.92
N ALA A 149 -7.16 -8.64 -5.66
CA ALA A 149 -7.22 -9.75 -6.61
C ALA A 149 -8.65 -10.19 -6.94
N GLU A 150 -9.54 -10.20 -5.93
CA GLU A 150 -10.97 -10.42 -6.14
C GLU A 150 -11.55 -9.31 -7.03
N ALA A 151 -11.25 -8.03 -6.72
CA ALA A 151 -11.77 -6.88 -7.48
C ALA A 151 -11.37 -6.91 -8.96
N VAL A 152 -10.16 -7.36 -9.27
CA VAL A 152 -9.66 -7.43 -10.65
C VAL A 152 -9.82 -8.80 -11.31
N GLY A 153 -10.44 -9.77 -10.63
CA GLY A 153 -10.74 -11.11 -11.17
C GLY A 153 -9.52 -12.03 -11.28
N LYS A 154 -8.53 -11.89 -10.40
CA LYS A 154 -7.27 -12.63 -10.42
C LYS A 154 -6.95 -13.34 -9.11
N THR A 155 -7.97 -13.79 -8.37
CA THR A 155 -7.84 -14.43 -7.05
C THR A 155 -6.82 -15.57 -7.07
N LYS A 156 -6.95 -16.50 -8.06
CA LYS A 156 -6.02 -17.64 -8.14
C LYS A 156 -4.57 -17.20 -8.29
N GLN A 157 -4.30 -16.16 -9.10
CA GLN A 157 -2.92 -15.66 -9.31
C GLN A 157 -2.34 -15.11 -8.00
N MET A 158 -3.14 -14.39 -7.21
CA MET A 158 -2.71 -13.90 -5.90
C MET A 158 -2.51 -15.03 -4.90
N ASP A 159 -3.39 -16.02 -4.88
CA ASP A 159 -3.24 -17.18 -3.98
C ASP A 159 -1.93 -17.93 -4.27
N ASP A 160 -1.60 -18.15 -5.56
CA ASP A 160 -0.35 -18.78 -5.97
C ASP A 160 0.88 -17.92 -5.55
N ARG A 161 0.79 -16.59 -5.69
CA ARG A 161 1.87 -15.67 -5.27
C ARG A 161 2.05 -15.63 -3.75
N LEU A 162 0.94 -15.62 -3.00
CA LEU A 162 0.98 -15.65 -1.53
C LEU A 162 1.55 -16.97 -1.01
N ALA A 163 1.25 -18.10 -1.65
CA ALA A 163 1.86 -19.39 -1.30
C ALA A 163 3.38 -19.35 -1.47
N LEU A 164 3.88 -18.79 -2.60
CA LEU A 164 5.31 -18.60 -2.82
C LEU A 164 5.95 -17.65 -1.79
N HIS A 165 5.24 -16.57 -1.44
CA HIS A 165 5.68 -15.62 -0.42
C HIS A 165 5.85 -16.31 0.94
N GLU A 166 4.86 -17.10 1.36
CA GLU A 166 4.92 -17.86 2.60
C GLU A 166 6.08 -18.88 2.62
N GLU A 167 6.36 -19.54 1.47
CA GLU A 167 7.53 -20.41 1.33
C GLU A 167 8.84 -19.63 1.54
N ARG A 168 8.96 -18.43 0.99
CA ARG A 168 10.13 -17.55 1.16
C ARG A 168 10.31 -17.10 2.61
N LEU A 169 9.23 -16.68 3.28
CA LEU A 169 9.28 -16.33 4.69
C LEU A 169 9.69 -17.51 5.58
N ASN A 170 9.16 -18.70 5.29
CA ASN A 170 9.54 -19.93 6.00
C ASN A 170 11.00 -20.32 5.76
N ALA A 171 11.54 -20.06 4.56
CA ALA A 171 12.95 -20.25 4.26
C ALA A 171 13.84 -19.22 4.98
N ALA A 172 13.39 -17.97 5.05
CA ALA A 172 14.06 -16.89 5.78
C ALA A 172 14.10 -17.18 7.29
N LYS A 173 13.00 -17.61 7.87
CA LYS A 173 12.91 -18.02 9.29
C LYS A 173 13.96 -19.05 9.69
N LYS A 174 14.29 -20.00 8.80
CA LYS A 174 15.32 -21.02 9.05
C LYS A 174 16.73 -20.45 9.07
N LYS A 175 16.96 -19.22 8.56
CA LYS A 175 18.24 -18.52 8.59
C LYS A 175 18.44 -17.69 9.87
N VAL A 176 17.36 -17.39 10.58
CA VAL A 176 17.42 -16.69 11.88
C VAL A 176 17.96 -17.67 12.92
N ASP A 177 18.97 -17.25 13.69
CA ASP A 177 19.47 -18.06 14.80
C ASP A 177 18.40 -18.17 15.90
N PRO A 178 17.91 -19.37 16.23
CA PRO A 178 16.88 -19.54 17.24
C PRO A 178 17.35 -19.19 18.66
N ASN A 179 18.64 -18.96 18.87
CA ASN A 179 19.21 -18.51 20.14
C ASN A 179 19.52 -17.00 20.15
N ASP A 180 19.24 -16.29 19.08
CA ASP A 180 19.37 -14.82 19.04
C ASP A 180 18.13 -14.22 19.69
N ASP A 181 18.29 -13.74 20.91
CA ASP A 181 17.22 -13.12 21.71
C ASP A 181 17.25 -11.58 21.63
N ARG A 182 18.03 -11.02 20.71
CA ARG A 182 18.10 -9.58 20.48
C ARG A 182 16.74 -9.03 20.02
N LYS A 183 16.32 -7.94 20.68
CA LYS A 183 15.09 -7.22 20.33
C LYS A 183 15.41 -6.06 19.38
N VAL A 184 14.72 -6.02 18.29
CA VAL A 184 14.93 -4.99 17.26
C VAL A 184 13.92 -3.85 17.41
N MET A 185 14.31 -2.64 17.01
CA MET A 185 13.41 -1.51 16.84
C MET A 185 13.57 -0.95 15.42
N VAL A 186 12.47 -0.83 14.71
CA VAL A 186 12.41 -0.03 13.46
C VAL A 186 11.95 1.38 13.80
N GLY A 187 12.65 2.40 13.30
CA GLY A 187 12.31 3.78 13.61
C GLY A 187 12.59 4.77 12.49
N VAL A 188 11.72 5.80 12.39
CA VAL A 188 11.88 6.94 11.47
C VAL A 188 12.27 8.16 12.28
N PHE A 189 13.51 8.60 12.14
CA PHE A 189 14.14 9.66 12.94
C PHE A 189 14.11 10.98 12.14
N ARG A 190 13.07 11.80 12.36
CA ARG A 190 12.90 13.10 11.72
C ARG A 190 13.43 14.23 12.60
N ALA A 191 13.59 15.41 12.01
CA ALA A 191 14.12 16.61 12.70
C ALA A 191 13.37 16.99 14.00
N ASP A 192 12.10 16.63 14.10
CA ASP A 192 11.18 17.03 15.17
C ASP A 192 10.53 15.87 15.88
N SER A 193 10.72 14.64 15.41
CA SER A 193 10.02 13.47 15.94
C SER A 193 10.69 12.16 15.60
N LEU A 194 10.62 11.20 16.52
CA LEU A 194 10.88 9.79 16.24
C LEU A 194 9.56 9.04 16.20
N THR A 195 9.32 8.34 15.11
CA THR A 195 8.24 7.36 15.02
C THR A 195 8.83 5.97 15.14
N ALA A 196 8.46 5.23 16.18
CA ALA A 196 8.81 3.83 16.36
C ALA A 196 7.70 2.93 15.84
N HIS A 197 8.09 1.82 15.21
CA HIS A 197 7.20 0.81 14.68
C HIS A 197 7.06 -0.33 15.70
N GLY A 198 5.84 -0.54 16.18
CA GLY A 198 5.53 -1.56 17.19
C GLY A 198 5.32 -2.95 16.61
N GLU A 199 5.13 -3.92 17.51
CA GLU A 199 4.88 -5.34 17.19
C GLU A 199 3.69 -5.57 16.24
N THR A 200 2.73 -4.66 16.18
CA THR A 200 1.55 -4.70 15.29
C THR A 200 1.69 -3.85 14.03
N SER A 201 2.85 -3.23 13.79
CA SER A 201 3.12 -2.57 12.51
C SER A 201 3.39 -3.59 11.40
N PHE A 202 3.35 -3.17 10.14
CA PHE A 202 3.64 -4.05 9.01
C PHE A 202 5.00 -4.75 9.13
N ASP A 203 6.04 -3.98 9.35
CA ASP A 203 7.42 -4.49 9.51
C ASP A 203 7.62 -5.20 10.85
N GLY A 204 6.96 -4.74 11.93
CA GLY A 204 7.02 -5.40 13.24
C GLY A 204 6.44 -6.81 13.20
N GLU A 205 5.20 -6.96 12.71
CA GLU A 205 4.55 -8.28 12.60
C GLU A 205 5.28 -9.18 11.58
N LEU A 206 5.80 -8.61 10.48
CA LEU A 206 6.60 -9.34 9.50
C LEU A 206 7.88 -9.93 10.11
N LEU A 207 8.62 -9.13 10.89
CA LEU A 207 9.86 -9.59 11.55
C LEU A 207 9.57 -10.64 12.62
N GLU A 208 8.51 -10.48 13.40
CA GLU A 208 8.09 -11.49 14.39
C GLU A 208 7.68 -12.81 13.73
N LYS A 209 7.04 -12.76 12.55
CA LYS A 209 6.66 -13.95 11.77
C LYS A 209 7.87 -14.83 11.42
N ILE A 210 9.02 -14.22 11.21
CA ILE A 210 10.28 -14.95 10.95
C ILE A 210 11.13 -15.20 12.22
N GLY A 211 10.65 -14.80 13.39
CA GLY A 211 11.29 -15.07 14.68
C GLY A 211 12.25 -13.99 15.18
N ILE A 212 12.14 -12.76 14.68
CA ILE A 212 12.89 -11.60 15.18
C ILE A 212 11.96 -10.78 16.10
N GLU A 213 12.28 -10.67 17.39
CA GLU A 213 11.45 -10.00 18.38
C GLU A 213 11.50 -8.47 18.26
N ASN A 214 10.34 -7.82 18.41
CA ASN A 214 10.25 -6.35 18.45
C ASN A 214 10.46 -5.82 19.88
N ALA A 215 11.32 -4.81 20.03
CA ALA A 215 11.51 -4.12 21.31
C ALA A 215 10.32 -3.23 21.69
N VAL A 216 9.60 -2.71 20.68
CA VAL A 216 8.48 -1.77 20.84
C VAL A 216 7.17 -2.54 20.98
N THR A 217 6.84 -2.91 22.21
CA THR A 217 5.67 -3.74 22.52
C THR A 217 4.61 -2.97 23.30
N LYS A 218 3.38 -3.50 23.31
CA LYS A 218 2.23 -2.98 24.08
C LYS A 218 1.87 -1.54 23.70
N THR A 219 1.99 -1.21 22.44
CA THR A 219 1.54 0.08 21.90
C THR A 219 0.06 0.02 21.54
N ALA A 220 -0.66 1.15 21.69
CA ALA A 220 -2.07 1.25 21.29
C ALA A 220 -2.27 1.30 19.77
N GLU A 221 -1.24 1.74 19.05
CA GLU A 221 -1.25 1.91 17.60
C GLU A 221 -0.03 1.20 16.98
N PRO A 222 -0.11 0.76 15.74
CA PRO A 222 1.02 0.11 15.05
C PRO A 222 2.30 0.95 15.02
N THR A 223 2.16 2.28 14.96
CA THR A 223 3.29 3.22 15.02
C THR A 223 3.05 4.29 16.08
N VAL A 224 4.07 4.62 16.85
CA VAL A 224 3.98 5.60 17.95
C VAL A 224 5.09 6.64 17.86
N THR A 225 4.75 7.91 18.12
CA THR A 225 5.76 8.94 18.31
C THR A 225 6.32 8.84 19.71
N ILE A 226 7.65 8.79 19.84
CA ILE A 226 8.34 8.56 21.12
C ILE A 226 9.42 9.60 21.37
N THR A 227 9.85 9.67 22.65
CA THR A 227 11.03 10.44 23.09
C THR A 227 12.24 9.53 23.24
N LEU A 228 13.42 10.14 23.43
CA LEU A 228 14.65 9.41 23.71
C LEU A 228 14.56 8.62 25.02
N GLU A 229 13.89 9.17 26.06
CA GLU A 229 13.67 8.49 27.34
C GLU A 229 12.82 7.23 27.16
N GLN A 230 11.86 7.28 26.27
CA GLN A 230 11.01 6.14 25.98
C GLN A 230 11.76 5.05 25.20
N MET A 231 12.66 5.44 24.30
CA MET A 231 13.57 4.52 23.63
C MET A 231 14.52 3.85 24.63
N VAL A 232 15.12 4.61 25.55
CA VAL A 232 15.95 4.06 26.63
C VAL A 232 15.18 3.06 27.49
N LYS A 233 13.89 3.28 27.72
CA LYS A 233 13.04 2.37 28.51
C LYS A 233 12.78 1.04 27.79
N TRP A 234 12.62 1.06 26.47
CA TRP A 234 12.50 -0.18 25.68
C TRP A 234 13.84 -0.87 25.47
N ASP A 235 14.92 -0.09 25.49
CA ASP A 235 16.31 -0.54 25.38
C ASP A 235 16.53 -1.58 24.28
N PRO A 236 16.31 -1.23 22.99
CA PRO A 236 16.51 -2.17 21.89
C PRO A 236 17.97 -2.62 21.80
N ASP A 237 18.18 -3.90 21.46
CA ASP A 237 19.49 -4.48 21.19
C ASP A 237 20.00 -4.13 19.79
N VAL A 238 19.07 -3.88 18.84
CA VAL A 238 19.35 -3.48 17.46
C VAL A 238 18.37 -2.38 17.04
N ILE A 239 18.85 -1.38 16.30
CA ILE A 239 18.03 -0.32 15.70
C ILE A 239 18.17 -0.33 14.20
N PHE A 240 17.05 -0.53 13.49
CA PHE A 240 16.92 -0.26 12.06
C PHE A 240 16.37 1.16 11.86
N MET A 241 17.24 2.06 11.41
CA MET A 241 16.97 3.48 11.28
C MET A 241 16.52 3.79 9.84
N ALA A 242 15.21 3.82 9.61
CA ALA A 242 14.62 3.94 8.29
C ALA A 242 14.68 5.38 7.69
N GLU A 243 14.97 6.37 8.48
CA GLU A 243 15.36 7.73 8.08
C GLU A 243 16.10 8.35 9.25
N ALA A 244 17.19 9.01 8.96
CA ALA A 244 18.03 9.61 9.97
C ALA A 244 18.22 11.10 9.67
N ASP A 245 17.46 11.97 10.36
CA ASP A 245 17.73 13.41 10.28
C ASP A 245 19.06 13.75 10.98
N PRO A 246 20.04 14.33 10.26
CA PRO A 246 21.36 14.58 10.84
C PRO A 246 21.34 15.54 12.05
N LYS A 247 20.34 16.44 12.13
CA LYS A 247 20.20 17.39 13.24
C LYS A 247 19.71 16.65 14.50
N LEU A 248 18.69 15.83 14.38
CA LEU A 248 18.18 15.01 15.47
C LEU A 248 19.25 14.08 16.00
N LEU A 249 19.93 13.35 15.11
CA LEU A 249 21.01 12.45 15.50
C LEU A 249 22.17 13.14 16.20
N LYS A 250 22.55 14.34 15.73
CA LYS A 250 23.58 15.14 16.38
C LYS A 250 23.16 15.57 17.79
N GLU A 251 21.91 15.97 17.98
CA GLU A 251 21.35 16.30 19.28
C GLU A 251 21.38 15.09 20.21
N TRP A 252 20.90 13.95 19.76
CA TRP A 252 20.83 12.72 20.57
C TRP A 252 22.21 12.15 20.91
N LYS A 253 23.14 12.12 19.96
CA LYS A 253 24.53 11.70 20.22
C LYS A 253 25.24 12.54 21.31
N ASN A 254 24.79 13.77 21.52
CA ASN A 254 25.28 14.63 22.60
C ASN A 254 24.51 14.42 23.93
N ASN A 255 23.41 13.67 23.92
CA ASN A 255 22.62 13.38 25.10
C ASN A 255 23.14 12.10 25.78
N PRO A 256 23.48 12.13 27.09
CA PRO A 256 23.94 10.94 27.82
C PRO A 256 22.99 9.74 27.76
N LEU A 257 21.69 9.96 27.57
CA LEU A 257 20.69 8.90 27.44
C LEU A 257 20.91 8.05 26.17
N TRP A 258 21.36 8.65 25.08
CA TRP A 258 21.67 7.93 23.84
C TRP A 258 22.67 6.80 24.07
N ASN A 259 23.74 7.10 24.85
CA ASN A 259 24.78 6.13 25.18
C ASN A 259 24.35 5.08 26.22
N GLN A 260 23.11 5.16 26.73
CA GLN A 260 22.55 4.13 27.62
C GLN A 260 21.85 3.01 26.87
N ILE A 261 21.48 3.24 25.59
CA ILE A 261 20.78 2.27 24.74
C ILE A 261 21.74 1.14 24.37
N THR A 262 21.30 -0.10 24.53
CA THR A 262 22.12 -1.30 24.27
C THR A 262 22.60 -1.37 22.81
N ALA A 263 21.73 -1.10 21.85
CA ALA A 263 22.10 -1.02 20.43
C ALA A 263 23.23 -0.02 20.15
N VAL A 264 23.17 1.16 20.82
CA VAL A 264 24.20 2.20 20.64
C VAL A 264 25.53 1.79 21.24
N LYS A 265 25.52 1.19 22.44
CA LYS A 265 26.75 0.69 23.10
C LYS A 265 27.47 -0.37 22.26
N ASN A 266 26.69 -1.23 21.63
CA ASN A 266 27.20 -2.37 20.86
C ASN A 266 27.49 -2.04 19.40
N GLY A 267 27.12 -0.83 18.91
CA GLY A 267 27.27 -0.44 17.50
C GLY A 267 26.24 -1.08 16.57
N GLU A 268 25.12 -1.60 17.12
CA GLU A 268 24.05 -2.30 16.42
C GLU A 268 22.97 -1.29 15.93
N VAL A 269 23.39 -0.21 15.27
CA VAL A 269 22.53 0.82 14.71
C VAL A 269 22.76 0.90 13.21
N TYR A 270 21.79 0.47 12.43
CA TYR A 270 21.87 0.32 10.98
C TYR A 270 20.94 1.29 10.27
N GLU A 271 21.47 2.05 9.30
CA GLU A 271 20.64 2.86 8.42
C GLU A 271 20.05 1.96 7.33
N VAL A 272 18.71 2.04 7.14
CA VAL A 272 17.98 1.27 6.14
C VAL A 272 17.13 2.17 5.25
N ASN A 273 16.72 1.67 4.08
CA ASN A 273 15.94 2.46 3.14
C ASN A 273 14.51 2.70 3.68
N ARG A 274 14.16 3.98 3.91
CA ARG A 274 12.86 4.37 4.44
C ARG A 274 11.68 3.93 3.57
N ASP A 275 11.79 4.09 2.26
CA ASP A 275 10.69 3.79 1.38
C ASP A 275 10.40 2.28 1.38
N LEU A 276 11.45 1.48 1.33
CA LEU A 276 11.36 0.02 1.46
C LEU A 276 10.74 -0.38 2.80
N TRP A 277 11.32 0.05 3.91
CA TRP A 277 10.97 -0.45 5.24
C TRP A 277 9.64 0.09 5.78
N THR A 278 9.25 1.33 5.43
CA THR A 278 8.10 1.96 6.11
C THR A 278 6.99 2.46 5.19
N ARG A 279 7.18 2.43 3.85
CA ARG A 279 6.22 3.01 2.92
C ARG A 279 5.61 2.03 1.94
N TYR A 280 6.40 1.10 1.41
CA TYR A 280 5.95 0.23 0.31
C TYR A 280 4.93 -0.81 0.79
N ARG A 281 5.22 -1.54 1.84
CA ARG A 281 4.31 -2.53 2.45
C ARG A 281 3.72 -3.54 1.46
N GLY A 282 4.48 -3.88 0.41
CA GLY A 282 4.15 -4.87 -0.61
C GLY A 282 4.78 -6.23 -0.32
N LEU A 283 4.53 -7.23 -1.17
CA LEU A 283 5.12 -8.57 -1.02
C LEU A 283 6.62 -8.56 -1.32
N ASP A 284 7.02 -7.88 -2.39
CA ASP A 284 8.45 -7.76 -2.72
C ASP A 284 9.21 -6.93 -1.67
N ALA A 285 8.58 -5.88 -1.14
CA ALA A 285 9.16 -5.10 -0.05
C ALA A 285 9.33 -5.95 1.21
N ALA A 286 8.33 -6.77 1.58
CA ALA A 286 8.41 -7.67 2.73
C ALA A 286 9.58 -8.66 2.60
N GLU A 287 9.73 -9.28 1.44
CA GLU A 287 10.82 -10.23 1.15
C GLU A 287 12.20 -9.56 1.25
N GLN A 288 12.35 -8.34 0.70
CA GLN A 288 13.58 -7.57 0.79
C GLN A 288 13.89 -7.12 2.24
N ILE A 289 12.90 -6.65 3.00
CA ILE A 289 13.06 -6.29 4.42
C ILE A 289 13.59 -7.48 5.22
N VAL A 290 13.00 -8.65 5.02
CA VAL A 290 13.38 -9.89 5.71
C VAL A 290 14.81 -10.29 5.39
N ASP A 291 15.21 -10.29 4.10
CA ASP A 291 16.56 -10.64 3.69
C ASP A 291 17.58 -9.62 4.22
N GLU A 292 17.30 -8.31 4.16
CA GLU A 292 18.17 -7.25 4.69
C GLU A 292 18.31 -7.34 6.22
N ALA A 293 17.20 -7.56 6.96
CA ALA A 293 17.22 -7.72 8.40
C ALA A 293 18.12 -8.89 8.84
N ILE A 294 17.97 -10.06 8.20
CA ILE A 294 18.80 -11.23 8.48
C ILE A 294 20.27 -10.94 8.17
N GLN A 295 20.56 -10.31 7.03
CA GLN A 295 21.93 -9.95 6.65
C GLN A 295 22.56 -9.01 7.68
N LEU A 296 21.86 -7.98 8.13
CA LEU A 296 22.36 -7.01 9.10
C LEU A 296 22.59 -7.66 10.47
N LEU A 297 21.69 -8.52 10.93
CA LEU A 297 21.84 -9.24 12.20
C LEU A 297 23.00 -10.25 12.21
N GLN A 298 23.47 -10.72 11.04
CA GLN A 298 24.59 -11.63 10.89
C GLN A 298 25.96 -10.92 10.70
N GLN A 299 25.95 -9.59 10.50
CA GLN A 299 27.21 -8.82 10.46
C GLN A 299 27.78 -8.70 11.89
N LYS A 300 28.80 -9.48 12.21
CA LYS A 300 29.56 -9.42 13.47
C LYS A 300 30.98 -8.96 13.23
#